data_e74bc88c953a8f10e0d69b74e82c8e48
#
_entry.id   e74bc88c953a8f10e0d69b74e82c8e48
#
_cell.length_a   1.000
_cell.length_b   1.000
_cell.length_c   1.000
_cell.angle_alpha   90.00
_cell.angle_beta   90.00
_cell.angle_gamma   90.00
#
_symmetry.space_group_name_H-M   'P 1'
#
loop_
_entity.id
_entity.type
_entity.pdbx_description
1 polymer ?
#
loop_
_entity_poly.entity_id
_entity_poly.type
_entity_poly.pdbx_seq_one_letter_code
_entity_poly.pdbx_strand_id
1 'polypeptide(L)'
;MAKKRANGEGNIRKRKDGRWEGRYTAGRDSETGKPIYKNVLGRTQAEAKAKLKAAIEETKSLDVTKTGKYTVGAWMDEWYENYAKVKVRPSSHQTYRGYIDNHIKPNIGKIPLEKLTSLELQKLYKKLLTSGRIDRVESKKQTKSLSPKTVRNIHQIIASAMKLAKEQRLIVADPTEGCALPKLEHREMKTLPVEQLTSFLREAKESGVFELYYV
;
A
#
# COMPACT_ATOMS: atom_id res chain seq x y z
N MET A 1 39.61 -28.90 18.70
CA MET A 1 39.54 -27.51 18.14
C MET A 1 38.11 -27.18 17.77
N ALA A 2 37.53 -26.08 18.28
CA ALA A 2 36.16 -25.66 17.92
C ALA A 2 36.13 -25.25 16.45
N LYS A 3 35.28 -25.87 15.67
CA LYS A 3 35.08 -25.55 14.26
C LYS A 3 34.68 -24.08 14.09
N LYS A 4 35.42 -23.32 13.33
CA LYS A 4 35.10 -21.92 12.98
C LYS A 4 33.75 -21.88 12.23
N ARG A 5 32.81 -21.12 12.73
CA ARG A 5 31.47 -21.00 12.09
C ARG A 5 31.57 -20.30 10.74
N ALA A 6 30.73 -20.68 9.81
CA ALA A 6 30.69 -20.04 8.49
C ALA A 6 30.26 -18.56 8.60
N ASN A 7 30.77 -17.72 7.69
CA ASN A 7 30.40 -16.32 7.62
C ASN A 7 28.88 -16.21 7.32
N GLY A 8 28.18 -15.45 8.17
CA GLY A 8 26.74 -15.23 8.01
C GLY A 8 25.83 -16.03 8.96
N GLU A 9 26.34 -17.03 9.69
CA GLU A 9 25.51 -17.83 10.63
C GLU A 9 25.16 -17.12 11.95
N GLY A 10 25.71 -15.94 12.20
CA GLY A 10 25.53 -15.21 13.44
C GLY A 10 26.23 -15.82 14.66
N ASN A 11 26.09 -15.17 15.79
CA ASN A 11 26.68 -15.63 17.04
C ASN A 11 25.59 -15.83 18.10
N ILE A 12 25.70 -16.91 18.91
CA ILE A 12 24.78 -17.20 20.02
C ILE A 12 25.57 -17.20 21.31
N ARG A 13 25.10 -16.43 22.31
CA ARG A 13 25.69 -16.35 23.64
C ARG A 13 24.61 -16.39 24.72
N LYS A 14 24.99 -16.89 25.92
CA LYS A 14 24.16 -16.79 27.12
C LYS A 14 24.40 -15.44 27.78
N ARG A 15 23.36 -14.73 28.09
CA ARG A 15 23.40 -13.41 28.78
C ARG A 15 23.49 -13.63 30.31
N LYS A 16 23.88 -12.60 31.03
CA LYS A 16 23.89 -12.59 32.49
C LYS A 16 22.53 -12.79 33.13
N ASP A 17 21.44 -12.38 32.39
CA ASP A 17 20.06 -12.56 32.81
C ASP A 17 19.48 -13.96 32.54
N GLY A 18 20.33 -14.93 32.17
CA GLY A 18 19.98 -16.33 31.94
C GLY A 18 19.37 -16.60 30.54
N ARG A 19 19.01 -15.58 29.77
CA ARG A 19 18.49 -15.74 28.41
C ARG A 19 19.59 -15.96 27.38
N TRP A 20 19.21 -16.55 26.24
CA TRP A 20 20.12 -16.74 25.10
C TRP A 20 19.88 -15.62 24.06
N GLU A 21 20.98 -15.06 23.59
CA GLU A 21 20.99 -14.00 22.57
C GLU A 21 21.69 -14.51 21.31
N GLY A 22 20.96 -14.42 20.19
CA GLY A 22 21.53 -14.60 18.86
C GLY A 22 21.80 -13.24 18.23
N ARG A 23 23.00 -12.97 17.77
CA ARG A 23 23.42 -11.74 17.08
C ARG A 23 23.84 -12.06 15.65
N TYR A 24 23.34 -11.29 14.69
CA TYR A 24 23.71 -11.45 13.28
C TYR A 24 23.87 -10.09 12.61
N THR A 25 24.60 -10.09 11.49
CA THR A 25 24.73 -8.92 10.64
C THR A 25 23.56 -8.87 9.68
N ALA A 26 22.71 -7.88 9.83
CA ALA A 26 21.53 -7.71 9.00
C ALA A 26 21.84 -7.06 7.64
N GLY A 27 22.92 -6.26 7.58
CA GLY A 27 23.37 -5.58 6.36
C GLY A 27 24.55 -4.67 6.65
N ARG A 28 24.88 -3.80 5.71
CA ARG A 28 25.86 -2.74 5.89
C ARG A 28 25.20 -1.40 5.58
N ASP A 29 25.51 -0.40 6.36
CA ASP A 29 25.07 0.97 6.12
C ASP A 29 25.65 1.48 4.80
N SER A 30 24.80 2.04 3.93
CA SER A 30 25.20 2.49 2.58
C SER A 30 26.13 3.70 2.57
N GLU A 31 26.10 4.53 3.63
CA GLU A 31 26.90 5.75 3.72
C GLU A 31 28.22 5.50 4.45
N THR A 32 28.17 4.74 5.54
CA THR A 32 29.33 4.52 6.41
C THR A 32 30.03 3.19 6.18
N GLY A 33 29.45 2.27 5.41
CA GLY A 33 29.96 0.90 5.18
C GLY A 33 29.96 0.01 6.44
N LYS A 34 29.50 0.52 7.60
CA LYS A 34 29.52 -0.21 8.88
C LYS A 34 28.47 -1.32 8.91
N PRO A 35 28.76 -2.48 9.53
CA PRO A 35 27.79 -3.57 9.63
C PRO A 35 26.65 -3.19 10.59
N ILE A 36 25.41 -3.42 10.16
CA ILE A 36 24.21 -3.26 10.98
C ILE A 36 23.94 -4.59 11.68
N TYR A 37 23.98 -4.58 13.02
CA TYR A 37 23.73 -5.77 13.83
C TYR A 37 22.29 -5.78 14.36
N LYS A 38 21.65 -6.96 14.30
CA LYS A 38 20.36 -7.23 14.97
C LYS A 38 20.50 -8.39 15.93
N ASN A 39 19.69 -8.40 16.99
CA ASN A 39 19.71 -9.42 18.03
C ASN A 39 18.33 -10.07 18.15
N VAL A 40 18.34 -11.38 18.41
CA VAL A 40 17.14 -12.16 18.77
C VAL A 40 17.34 -12.77 20.15
N LEU A 41 16.26 -12.90 20.93
CA LEU A 41 16.31 -13.45 22.28
C LEU A 41 15.47 -14.73 22.37
N GLY A 42 15.99 -15.73 23.08
CA GLY A 42 15.30 -16.97 23.39
C GLY A 42 15.50 -17.36 24.87
N ARG A 43 14.55 -18.11 25.43
CA ARG A 43 14.69 -18.68 26.78
C ARG A 43 15.66 -19.84 26.79
N THR A 44 15.72 -20.61 25.71
CA THR A 44 16.65 -21.74 25.51
C THR A 44 17.57 -21.47 24.32
N GLN A 45 18.71 -22.19 24.29
CA GLN A 45 19.66 -22.10 23.18
C GLN A 45 19.03 -22.56 21.86
N ALA A 46 18.21 -23.60 21.89
CA ALA A 46 17.51 -24.11 20.70
C ALA A 46 16.51 -23.09 20.14
N GLU A 47 15.77 -22.43 21.01
CA GLU A 47 14.84 -21.36 20.63
C GLU A 47 15.57 -20.15 20.00
N ALA A 48 16.67 -19.70 20.66
CA ALA A 48 17.48 -18.61 20.13
C ALA A 48 18.08 -18.95 18.76
N LYS A 49 18.52 -20.22 18.57
CA LYS A 49 19.05 -20.71 17.28
C LYS A 49 17.97 -20.74 16.18
N ALA A 50 16.77 -21.22 16.49
CA ALA A 50 15.66 -21.25 15.54
C ALA A 50 15.24 -19.84 15.12
N LYS A 51 15.07 -18.94 16.09
CA LYS A 51 14.76 -17.52 15.83
C LYS A 51 15.85 -16.82 15.04
N LEU A 52 17.13 -17.12 15.34
CA LEU A 52 18.26 -16.55 14.61
C LEU A 52 18.27 -16.99 13.15
N LYS A 53 18.02 -18.26 12.88
CA LYS A 53 17.94 -18.79 11.50
C LYS A 53 16.79 -18.13 10.73
N ALA A 54 15.61 -18.06 11.32
CA ALA A 54 14.45 -17.41 10.72
C ALA A 54 14.71 -15.91 10.42
N ALA A 55 15.30 -15.18 11.38
CA ALA A 55 15.63 -13.78 11.22
C ALA A 55 16.72 -13.53 10.16
N ILE A 56 17.70 -14.42 10.00
CA ILE A 56 18.69 -14.34 8.92
C ILE A 56 18.03 -14.56 7.57
N GLU A 57 17.12 -15.53 7.45
CA GLU A 57 16.39 -15.79 6.20
C GLU A 57 15.47 -14.64 5.81
N GLU A 58 14.74 -14.09 6.78
CA GLU A 58 13.92 -12.89 6.59
C GLU A 58 14.77 -11.69 6.14
N THR A 59 15.94 -11.51 6.74
CA THR A 59 16.87 -10.43 6.39
C THR A 59 17.45 -10.58 4.98
N LYS A 60 17.65 -11.80 4.49
CA LYS A 60 18.09 -12.03 3.10
C LYS A 60 17.05 -11.56 2.07
N SER A 61 15.78 -11.58 2.43
CA SER A 61 14.67 -11.11 1.57
C SER A 61 14.44 -9.60 1.62
N LEU A 62 15.03 -8.90 2.61
CA LEU A 62 14.88 -7.45 2.80
C LEU A 62 16.18 -6.70 2.51
N ASP A 63 16.08 -5.53 1.93
CA ASP A 63 17.20 -4.57 1.91
C ASP A 63 17.21 -3.77 3.22
N VAL A 64 17.96 -4.28 4.19
CA VAL A 64 18.00 -3.73 5.57
C VAL A 64 18.52 -2.29 5.62
N THR A 65 19.25 -1.85 4.60
CA THR A 65 19.72 -0.45 4.51
C THR A 65 18.59 0.52 4.27
N LYS A 66 17.50 0.04 3.68
CA LYS A 66 16.30 0.81 3.36
C LYS A 66 15.12 0.52 4.28
N THR A 67 15.16 -0.59 5.03
CA THR A 67 14.12 -1.01 5.96
C THR A 67 14.00 0.00 7.11
N GLY A 68 12.79 0.40 7.45
CA GLY A 68 12.54 1.39 8.52
C GLY A 68 12.65 2.86 8.10
N LYS A 69 13.12 3.16 6.90
CA LYS A 69 13.22 4.55 6.40
C LYS A 69 11.87 5.13 5.98
N TYR A 70 10.93 4.28 5.56
CA TYR A 70 9.67 4.74 4.98
C TYR A 70 8.47 4.48 5.87
N THR A 71 7.63 5.49 6.02
CA THR A 71 6.22 5.30 6.35
C THR A 71 5.44 5.03 5.07
N VAL A 72 4.22 4.50 5.20
CA VAL A 72 3.33 4.28 4.03
C VAL A 72 3.13 5.59 3.25
N GLY A 73 2.91 6.71 3.95
CA GLY A 73 2.72 8.01 3.30
C GLY A 73 3.95 8.48 2.52
N ALA A 74 5.13 8.38 3.13
CA ALA A 74 6.38 8.75 2.47
C ALA A 74 6.67 7.87 1.25
N TRP A 75 6.41 6.54 1.38
CA TRP A 75 6.55 5.62 0.25
C TRP A 75 5.57 5.91 -0.88
N MET A 76 4.31 6.26 -0.57
CA MET A 76 3.32 6.61 -1.58
C MET A 76 3.71 7.85 -2.38
N ASP A 77 4.33 8.86 -1.72
CA ASP A 77 4.86 10.03 -2.42
C ASP A 77 6.03 9.67 -3.34
N GLU A 78 7.01 8.93 -2.82
CA GLU A 78 8.18 8.47 -3.56
C GLU A 78 7.78 7.63 -4.78
N TRP A 79 6.85 6.68 -4.57
CA TRP A 79 6.30 5.86 -5.63
C TRP A 79 5.57 6.68 -6.69
N TYR A 80 4.77 7.66 -6.26
CA TYR A 80 4.03 8.48 -7.20
C TYR A 80 4.96 9.36 -8.05
N GLU A 81 5.89 10.08 -7.45
CA GLU A 81 6.76 11.01 -8.18
C GLU A 81 7.72 10.28 -9.13
N ASN A 82 8.32 9.18 -8.70
CA ASN A 82 9.37 8.52 -9.47
C ASN A 82 8.86 7.43 -10.42
N TYR A 83 7.69 6.82 -10.16
CA TYR A 83 7.22 5.66 -10.93
C TYR A 83 5.84 5.84 -11.55
N ALA A 84 4.86 6.32 -10.79
CA ALA A 84 3.50 6.41 -11.29
C ALA A 84 3.31 7.59 -12.24
N LYS A 85 3.86 8.73 -11.91
CA LYS A 85 3.73 10.00 -12.65
C LYS A 85 4.17 9.87 -14.11
N VAL A 86 5.21 9.09 -14.38
CA VAL A 86 5.73 8.87 -15.74
C VAL A 86 4.80 7.97 -16.58
N LYS A 87 4.03 7.08 -15.92
CA LYS A 87 3.18 6.07 -16.59
C LYS A 87 1.74 6.52 -16.75
N VAL A 88 1.28 7.46 -15.93
CA VAL A 88 -0.12 7.87 -15.82
C VAL A 88 -0.38 9.05 -16.75
N ARG A 89 -1.54 9.05 -17.41
CA ARG A 89 -1.97 10.17 -18.28
C ARG A 89 -2.13 11.46 -17.47
N PRO A 90 -1.85 12.65 -18.05
CA PRO A 90 -1.97 13.93 -17.35
C PRO A 90 -3.32 14.14 -16.64
N SER A 91 -4.43 13.76 -17.27
CA SER A 91 -5.78 13.85 -16.68
C SER A 91 -5.99 13.00 -15.42
N SER A 92 -5.18 11.94 -15.23
CA SER A 92 -5.29 11.05 -14.07
C SER A 92 -4.41 11.49 -12.89
N HIS A 93 -3.47 12.41 -13.08
CA HIS A 93 -2.56 12.87 -12.01
C HIS A 93 -3.32 13.44 -10.81
N GLN A 94 -4.30 14.31 -11.08
CA GLN A 94 -5.12 14.91 -10.03
C GLN A 94 -5.89 13.84 -9.23
N THR A 95 -6.40 12.81 -9.91
CA THR A 95 -7.11 11.71 -9.27
C THR A 95 -6.20 10.88 -8.37
N TYR A 96 -4.99 10.52 -8.85
CA TYR A 96 -4.01 9.77 -8.07
C TYR A 96 -3.57 10.55 -6.83
N ARG A 97 -3.21 11.82 -6.99
CA ARG A 97 -2.87 12.69 -5.86
C ARG A 97 -4.03 12.83 -4.89
N GLY A 98 -5.24 13.05 -5.40
CA GLY A 98 -6.44 13.13 -4.57
C GLY A 98 -6.67 11.86 -3.73
N TYR A 99 -6.46 10.67 -4.28
CA TYR A 99 -6.57 9.43 -3.51
C TYR A 99 -5.46 9.28 -2.47
N ILE A 100 -4.21 9.65 -2.81
CA ILE A 100 -3.08 9.57 -1.89
C ILE A 100 -3.26 10.55 -0.74
N ASP A 101 -3.50 11.83 -1.03
CA ASP A 101 -3.48 12.89 -0.03
C ASP A 101 -4.75 12.91 0.84
N ASN A 102 -5.91 12.58 0.26
CA ASN A 102 -7.19 12.67 0.94
C ASN A 102 -7.63 11.37 1.62
N HIS A 103 -7.20 10.20 1.12
CA HIS A 103 -7.71 8.92 1.61
C HIS A 103 -6.63 8.01 2.18
N ILE A 104 -5.45 7.93 1.57
CA ILE A 104 -4.39 7.01 2.01
C ILE A 104 -3.59 7.61 3.17
N LYS A 105 -2.97 8.76 2.97
CA LYS A 105 -2.12 9.41 3.96
C LYS A 105 -2.80 9.71 5.29
N PRO A 106 -4.02 10.28 5.33
CA PRO A 106 -4.67 10.60 6.60
C PRO A 106 -5.01 9.36 7.43
N ASN A 107 -5.23 8.22 6.79
CA ASN A 107 -5.67 7.01 7.46
C ASN A 107 -4.53 6.06 7.83
N ILE A 108 -3.61 5.79 6.91
CA ILE A 108 -2.53 4.80 7.08
C ILE A 108 -1.14 5.38 6.85
N GLY A 109 -1.01 6.64 6.47
CA GLY A 109 0.27 7.26 6.09
C GLY A 109 1.35 7.25 7.17
N LYS A 110 0.96 7.26 8.46
CA LYS A 110 1.88 7.24 9.61
C LYS A 110 2.41 5.85 9.96
N ILE A 111 1.81 4.80 9.40
CA ILE A 111 2.22 3.42 9.68
C ILE A 111 3.59 3.18 9.03
N PRO A 112 4.58 2.59 9.72
CA PRO A 112 5.81 2.12 9.09
C PRO A 112 5.49 1.12 7.98
N LEU A 113 6.14 1.24 6.83
CA LEU A 113 5.84 0.44 5.63
C LEU A 113 5.89 -1.08 5.90
N GLU A 114 6.86 -1.52 6.70
CA GLU A 114 7.04 -2.91 7.10
C GLU A 114 5.93 -3.46 8.02
N LYS A 115 5.22 -2.57 8.73
CA LYS A 115 4.17 -2.94 9.68
C LYS A 115 2.78 -2.86 9.09
N LEU A 116 2.65 -2.48 7.83
CA LEU A 116 1.36 -2.46 7.15
C LEU A 116 0.86 -3.89 6.95
N THR A 117 -0.33 -4.18 7.43
CA THR A 117 -0.96 -5.51 7.32
C THR A 117 -2.22 -5.46 6.47
N SER A 118 -2.63 -6.62 5.94
CA SER A 118 -3.91 -6.76 5.22
C SER A 118 -5.11 -6.36 6.10
N LEU A 119 -5.00 -6.58 7.42
CA LEU A 119 -6.04 -6.18 8.37
C LEU A 119 -6.20 -4.65 8.45
N GLU A 120 -5.09 -3.91 8.46
CA GLU A 120 -5.14 -2.44 8.45
C GLU A 120 -5.73 -1.90 7.15
N LEU A 121 -5.39 -2.51 6.01
CA LEU A 121 -6.01 -2.18 4.72
C LEU A 121 -7.52 -2.50 4.72
N GLN A 122 -7.92 -3.63 5.29
CA GLN A 122 -9.33 -4.00 5.36
C GLN A 122 -10.13 -3.01 6.23
N LYS A 123 -9.56 -2.56 7.36
CA LYS A 123 -10.16 -1.49 8.18
C LYS A 123 -10.28 -0.17 7.40
N LEU A 124 -9.25 0.18 6.62
CA LEU A 124 -9.30 1.35 5.74
C LEU A 124 -10.46 1.24 4.75
N TYR A 125 -10.59 0.12 4.03
CA TYR A 125 -11.68 -0.04 3.04
C TYR A 125 -13.06 0.02 3.67
N LYS A 126 -13.24 -0.61 4.85
CA LYS A 126 -14.48 -0.49 5.61
C LYS A 126 -14.79 0.96 5.98
N LYS A 127 -13.79 1.70 6.47
CA LYS A 127 -13.94 3.12 6.81
C LYS A 127 -14.32 3.96 5.59
N LEU A 128 -13.67 3.73 4.43
CA LEU A 128 -13.96 4.46 3.20
C LEU A 128 -15.37 4.21 2.69
N LEU A 129 -15.88 2.99 2.82
CA LEU A 129 -17.27 2.63 2.47
C LEU A 129 -18.31 3.25 3.39
N THR A 130 -17.98 3.60 4.61
CA THR A 130 -18.93 4.18 5.58
C THR A 130 -18.84 5.69 5.68
N SER A 131 -17.61 6.24 5.71
CA SER A 131 -17.35 7.66 6.02
C SER A 131 -16.17 8.27 5.25
N GLY A 132 -15.85 7.71 4.07
CA GLY A 132 -14.68 8.13 3.31
C GLY A 132 -14.86 9.36 2.43
N ARG A 133 -16.08 9.87 2.27
CA ARG A 133 -16.33 11.01 1.39
C ARG A 133 -15.88 12.30 2.04
N ILE A 134 -15.15 13.10 1.27
CA ILE A 134 -14.80 14.47 1.62
C ILE A 134 -15.83 15.37 0.94
N ASP A 135 -16.63 16.07 1.75
CA ASP A 135 -17.65 16.97 1.23
C ASP A 135 -16.99 18.21 0.61
N ARG A 136 -17.37 18.51 -0.61
CA ARG A 136 -17.10 19.83 -1.21
C ARG A 136 -18.20 20.78 -0.73
N VAL A 137 -17.85 22.05 -0.51
CA VAL A 137 -18.73 23.09 0.01
C VAL A 137 -20.07 23.19 -0.74
N GLU A 138 -20.09 22.80 -2.03
CA GLU A 138 -21.27 22.89 -2.89
C GLU A 138 -22.07 21.56 -3.01
N SER A 139 -21.67 20.51 -2.30
CA SER A 139 -22.33 19.20 -2.45
C SER A 139 -23.61 19.11 -1.66
N LYS A 140 -24.76 19.08 -2.37
CA LYS A 140 -26.09 18.84 -1.78
C LYS A 140 -26.34 17.38 -1.36
N LYS A 141 -25.44 16.42 -1.68
CA LYS A 141 -25.60 15.00 -1.36
C LYS A 141 -25.02 14.67 -0.01
N GLN A 142 -25.86 14.16 0.88
CA GLN A 142 -25.51 13.83 2.29
C GLN A 142 -24.84 12.46 2.50
N THR A 143 -24.50 11.71 1.42
CA THR A 143 -23.88 10.39 1.59
C THR A 143 -22.40 10.53 1.95
N LYS A 144 -22.04 10.12 3.16
CA LYS A 144 -20.65 10.16 3.67
C LYS A 144 -19.77 9.02 3.13
N SER A 145 -20.32 8.08 2.38
CA SER A 145 -19.65 6.89 1.85
C SER A 145 -19.02 7.13 0.49
N LEU A 146 -17.91 6.42 0.21
CA LEU A 146 -17.35 6.28 -1.13
C LEU A 146 -18.01 5.11 -1.86
N SER A 147 -18.07 5.21 -3.19
CA SER A 147 -18.56 4.10 -4.01
C SER A 147 -17.61 2.89 -3.96
N PRO A 148 -18.13 1.65 -4.11
CA PRO A 148 -17.31 0.45 -4.23
C PRO A 148 -16.22 0.58 -5.30
N LYS A 149 -16.52 1.22 -6.43
CA LYS A 149 -15.54 1.46 -7.51
C LYS A 149 -14.40 2.37 -7.05
N THR A 150 -14.71 3.44 -6.32
CA THR A 150 -13.68 4.35 -5.79
C THR A 150 -12.74 3.63 -4.81
N VAL A 151 -13.29 2.80 -3.92
CA VAL A 151 -12.48 2.00 -2.98
C VAL A 151 -11.58 1.02 -3.72
N ARG A 152 -12.07 0.38 -4.78
CA ARG A 152 -11.24 -0.48 -5.65
C ARG A 152 -10.13 0.29 -6.37
N ASN A 153 -10.40 1.50 -6.84
CA ASN A 153 -9.37 2.34 -7.46
C ASN A 153 -8.26 2.71 -6.45
N ILE A 154 -8.66 3.06 -5.22
CA ILE A 154 -7.70 3.32 -4.13
C ILE A 154 -6.86 2.06 -3.82
N HIS A 155 -7.51 0.89 -3.75
CA HIS A 155 -6.80 -0.38 -3.58
C HIS A 155 -5.77 -0.63 -4.70
N GLN A 156 -6.13 -0.40 -5.97
CA GLN A 156 -5.20 -0.60 -7.09
C GLN A 156 -3.96 0.29 -6.99
N ILE A 157 -4.12 1.52 -6.53
CA ILE A 157 -2.99 2.43 -6.31
C ILE A 157 -2.09 1.90 -5.19
N ILE A 158 -2.67 1.49 -4.06
CA ILE A 158 -1.93 0.88 -2.95
C ILE A 158 -1.22 -0.40 -3.42
N ALA A 159 -1.92 -1.29 -4.12
CA ALA A 159 -1.37 -2.55 -4.60
C ALA A 159 -0.19 -2.33 -5.56
N SER A 160 -0.28 -1.37 -6.48
CA SER A 160 0.82 -1.04 -7.37
C SER A 160 2.05 -0.52 -6.62
N ALA A 161 1.85 0.30 -5.58
CA ALA A 161 2.93 0.81 -4.75
C ALA A 161 3.54 -0.28 -3.86
N MET A 162 2.72 -1.17 -3.28
CA MET A 162 3.20 -2.28 -2.42
C MET A 162 3.91 -3.35 -3.23
N LYS A 163 3.43 -3.67 -4.44
CA LYS A 163 4.12 -4.57 -5.35
C LYS A 163 5.54 -4.09 -5.64
N LEU A 164 5.70 -2.80 -5.96
CA LEU A 164 7.03 -2.23 -6.19
C LEU A 164 7.88 -2.23 -4.91
N ALA A 165 7.29 -1.96 -3.74
CA ALA A 165 8.00 -2.04 -2.46
C ALA A 165 8.54 -3.47 -2.21
N LYS A 166 7.77 -4.50 -2.55
CA LYS A 166 8.20 -5.91 -2.47
C LYS A 166 9.33 -6.20 -3.47
N GLU A 167 9.22 -5.76 -4.73
CA GLU A 167 10.25 -5.90 -5.75
C GLU A 167 11.57 -5.21 -5.33
N GLN A 168 11.48 -4.05 -4.68
CA GLN A 168 12.63 -3.33 -4.13
C GLN A 168 13.12 -3.85 -2.77
N ARG A 169 12.54 -4.93 -2.25
CA ARG A 169 12.88 -5.57 -0.98
C ARG A 169 12.73 -4.64 0.25
N LEU A 170 11.79 -3.70 0.18
CA LEU A 170 11.42 -2.84 1.31
C LEU A 170 10.47 -3.56 2.27
N ILE A 171 9.67 -4.48 1.76
CA ILE A 171 8.74 -5.34 2.49
C ILE A 171 8.92 -6.80 2.06
N VAL A 172 8.64 -7.73 2.96
CA VAL A 172 8.74 -9.18 2.70
C VAL A 172 7.55 -9.68 1.89
N ALA A 173 6.35 -9.30 2.32
CA ALA A 173 5.08 -9.74 1.74
C ALA A 173 4.24 -8.53 1.32
N ASP A 174 3.45 -8.70 0.29
CA ASP A 174 2.52 -7.67 -0.15
C ASP A 174 1.24 -7.72 0.72
N PRO A 175 0.95 -6.68 1.51
CA PRO A 175 -0.22 -6.67 2.37
C PRO A 175 -1.55 -6.59 1.61
N THR A 176 -1.52 -6.31 0.31
CA THR A 176 -2.73 -6.19 -0.52
C THR A 176 -3.24 -7.52 -1.03
N GLU A 177 -2.39 -8.56 -1.10
CA GLU A 177 -2.74 -9.88 -1.64
C GLU A 177 -3.87 -10.59 -0.87
N GLY A 178 -4.09 -10.29 0.42
CA GLY A 178 -5.12 -10.92 1.24
C GLY A 178 -6.39 -10.08 1.45
N CYS A 179 -6.57 -8.96 0.73
CA CYS A 179 -7.68 -8.05 0.97
C CYS A 179 -8.95 -8.44 0.22
N ALA A 180 -10.08 -8.47 0.93
CA ALA A 180 -11.39 -8.60 0.32
C ALA A 180 -11.90 -7.24 -0.18
N LEU A 181 -12.20 -7.16 -1.48
CA LEU A 181 -12.68 -5.93 -2.11
C LEU A 181 -14.21 -5.91 -2.19
N PRO A 182 -14.83 -4.72 -2.09
CA PRO A 182 -16.28 -4.59 -2.21
C PRO A 182 -16.76 -5.04 -3.59
N LYS A 183 -17.90 -5.73 -3.64
CA LYS A 183 -18.53 -6.17 -4.87
C LYS A 183 -19.00 -4.95 -5.68
N LEU A 184 -18.79 -4.98 -6.99
CA LEU A 184 -19.33 -3.97 -7.89
C LEU A 184 -20.76 -4.37 -8.26
N GLU A 185 -21.70 -3.45 -8.06
CA GLU A 185 -23.04 -3.59 -8.62
C GLU A 185 -23.00 -3.15 -10.08
N HIS A 186 -23.38 -4.04 -10.95
CA HIS A 186 -23.57 -3.71 -12.36
C HIS A 186 -24.91 -2.96 -12.47
N ARG A 187 -24.86 -1.68 -12.77
CA ARG A 187 -26.07 -0.91 -13.09
C ARG A 187 -26.25 -0.95 -14.59
N GLU A 188 -27.39 -1.46 -15.00
CA GLU A 188 -27.79 -1.35 -16.41
C GLU A 188 -27.86 0.13 -16.80
N MET A 189 -27.34 0.45 -17.96
CA MET A 189 -27.48 1.79 -18.51
C MET A 189 -28.94 2.01 -18.89
N LYS A 190 -29.53 3.06 -18.35
CA LYS A 190 -30.86 3.49 -18.77
C LYS A 190 -30.71 4.10 -20.17
N THR A 191 -31.22 3.42 -21.16
CA THR A 191 -31.36 3.97 -22.52
C THR A 191 -32.59 4.86 -22.59
N LEU A 192 -32.52 5.88 -23.43
CA LEU A 192 -33.69 6.76 -23.68
C LEU A 192 -34.73 5.96 -24.45
N PRO A 193 -36.00 5.89 -24.01
CA PRO A 193 -37.09 5.28 -24.79
C PRO A 193 -37.28 6.00 -26.13
N VAL A 194 -37.70 5.26 -27.16
CA VAL A 194 -37.86 5.79 -28.51
C VAL A 194 -38.85 6.98 -28.53
N GLU A 195 -39.89 6.92 -27.70
CA GLU A 195 -40.90 7.99 -27.59
C GLU A 195 -40.29 9.30 -27.08
N GLN A 196 -39.26 9.21 -26.22
CA GLN A 196 -38.56 10.38 -25.65
C GLN A 196 -37.44 10.89 -26.56
N LEU A 197 -36.95 10.08 -27.50
CA LEU A 197 -35.85 10.44 -28.39
C LEU A 197 -36.21 11.64 -29.25
N THR A 198 -37.41 11.65 -29.82
CA THR A 198 -37.90 12.77 -30.68
C THR A 198 -37.98 14.09 -29.90
N SER A 199 -38.48 14.02 -28.66
CA SER A 199 -38.55 15.21 -27.79
C SER A 199 -37.14 15.69 -27.38
N PHE A 200 -36.22 14.75 -27.06
CA PHE A 200 -34.83 15.06 -26.75
C PHE A 200 -34.11 15.74 -27.92
N LEU A 201 -34.24 15.20 -29.15
CA LEU A 201 -33.61 15.79 -30.36
C LEU A 201 -34.17 17.16 -30.69
N ARG A 202 -35.47 17.39 -30.47
CA ARG A 202 -36.08 18.71 -30.64
C ARG A 202 -35.51 19.73 -29.68
N GLU A 203 -35.43 19.39 -28.39
CA GLU A 203 -34.82 20.22 -27.34
C GLU A 203 -33.36 20.52 -27.65
N ALA A 204 -32.59 19.50 -28.09
CA ALA A 204 -31.18 19.67 -28.49
C ALA A 204 -31.06 20.65 -29.68
N LYS A 205 -31.98 20.64 -30.62
CA LYS A 205 -32.02 21.59 -31.77
C LYS A 205 -32.33 23.01 -31.32
N GLU A 206 -33.29 23.17 -30.41
CA GLU A 206 -33.67 24.48 -29.85
C GLU A 206 -32.53 25.08 -28.98
N SER A 207 -31.81 24.25 -28.27
CA SER A 207 -30.66 24.68 -27.47
C SER A 207 -29.31 24.79 -28.23
N GLY A 208 -29.31 24.58 -29.56
CA GLY A 208 -28.12 24.75 -30.42
C GLY A 208 -27.02 23.72 -30.22
N VAL A 209 -27.31 22.54 -29.63
CA VAL A 209 -26.35 21.46 -29.37
C VAL A 209 -26.69 20.17 -30.14
N PHE A 210 -27.53 20.26 -31.15
CA PHE A 210 -28.05 19.11 -31.91
C PHE A 210 -26.93 18.26 -32.51
N GLU A 211 -25.89 18.89 -33.10
CA GLU A 211 -24.78 18.19 -33.74
C GLU A 211 -23.99 17.30 -32.78
N LEU A 212 -24.00 17.58 -31.46
CA LEU A 212 -23.31 16.76 -30.47
C LEU A 212 -24.02 15.42 -30.24
N TYR A 213 -25.30 15.31 -30.57
CA TYR A 213 -26.14 14.13 -30.29
C TYR A 213 -26.59 13.39 -31.54
N TYR A 214 -26.42 14.00 -32.71
CA TYR A 214 -26.82 13.43 -33.99
C TYR A 214 -25.59 12.88 -34.74
N VAL A 215 -25.02 11.83 -34.21
CA VAL A 215 -23.90 11.13 -34.84
C VAL A 215 -24.28 9.69 -35.14
#